data_e11678b7fccf64ee36d34ce82db0112c
#
_entry.id   e11678b7fccf64ee36d34ce82db0112c
#
_cell.length_a   1.000
_cell.length_b   1.000
_cell.length_c   1.000
_cell.angle_alpha   90.00
_cell.angle_beta   90.00
_cell.angle_gamma   90.00
#
_symmetry.space_group_name_H-M   'P 1'
#
loop_
_entity.id
_entity.type
_entity.pdbx_description
1 polymer ?
#
loop_
_entity_poly.entity_id
_entity_poly.type
_entity_poly.pdbx_seq_one_letter_code
_entity_poly.pdbx_strand_id
1 'polypeptide(L)'
;ALPALLEVFRTTQDESHRFLALRGCVRLLDLGGQPVEKTLETYRDLMSRTQRADDRKALLSGLGNVADVAALKLVEPLLPDAEVQAEAEVAMLKISAAISKSAPADAKAAATRLQVESKNQATRDRAAKILADIEKGR
;
A
#
# COMPACT_ATOMS: atom_id res chain seq x y z
N ALA A 1 -10.42 -10.22 17.14
CA ALA A 1 -10.85 -8.89 16.70
C ALA A 1 -10.85 -8.76 15.18
N LEU A 2 -9.75 -9.17 14.52
CA LEU A 2 -9.69 -9.05 13.04
C LEU A 2 -10.76 -9.89 12.33
N PRO A 3 -10.99 -11.18 12.68
CA PRO A 3 -12.03 -11.94 11.99
C PRO A 3 -13.41 -11.32 12.12
N ALA A 4 -13.75 -10.77 13.29
CA ALA A 4 -15.04 -10.13 13.50
C ALA A 4 -15.19 -8.88 12.62
N LEU A 5 -14.14 -8.06 12.50
CA LEU A 5 -14.17 -6.86 11.66
C LEU A 5 -14.26 -7.22 10.18
N LEU A 6 -13.56 -8.26 9.75
CA LEU A 6 -13.65 -8.74 8.36
C LEU A 6 -15.07 -9.20 8.04
N GLU A 7 -15.72 -9.88 8.98
CA GLU A 7 -17.09 -10.32 8.79
C GLU A 7 -18.05 -9.14 8.65
N VAL A 8 -17.90 -8.11 9.51
CA VAL A 8 -18.71 -6.89 9.40
C VAL A 8 -18.48 -6.23 8.04
N PHE A 9 -17.23 -6.11 7.62
CA PHE A 9 -16.90 -5.51 6.33
C PHE A 9 -17.57 -6.25 5.17
N ARG A 10 -17.57 -7.60 5.22
CA ARG A 10 -18.13 -8.43 4.16
C ARG A 10 -19.65 -8.43 4.11
N THR A 11 -20.31 -8.29 5.25
CA THR A 11 -21.75 -8.54 5.36
C THR A 11 -22.61 -7.30 5.58
N THR A 12 -22.06 -6.22 6.12
CA THR A 12 -22.85 -5.02 6.40
C THR A 12 -23.26 -4.31 5.10
N GLN A 13 -24.48 -3.80 5.10
CA GLN A 13 -25.00 -2.98 4.00
C GLN A 13 -24.87 -1.50 4.30
N ASP A 14 -24.52 -1.14 5.53
CA ASP A 14 -24.32 0.25 5.93
C ASP A 14 -22.89 0.69 5.57
N GLU A 15 -22.79 1.69 4.70
CA GLU A 15 -21.50 2.17 4.21
C GLU A 15 -20.60 2.71 5.31
N SER A 16 -21.20 3.41 6.30
CA SER A 16 -20.41 3.93 7.42
C SER A 16 -19.81 2.81 8.26
N HIS A 17 -20.61 1.79 8.56
CA HIS A 17 -20.13 0.64 9.31
C HIS A 17 -19.09 -0.14 8.51
N ARG A 18 -19.30 -0.25 7.21
CA ARG A 18 -18.33 -0.92 6.32
C ARG A 18 -16.98 -0.21 6.34
N PHE A 19 -17.00 1.11 6.23
CA PHE A 19 -15.76 1.90 6.23
C PHE A 19 -15.05 1.81 7.58
N LEU A 20 -15.80 1.89 8.68
CA LEU A 20 -15.22 1.77 10.02
C LEU A 20 -14.62 0.38 10.22
N ALA A 21 -15.30 -0.67 9.77
CA ALA A 21 -14.77 -2.03 9.86
C ALA A 21 -13.49 -2.17 9.04
N LEU A 22 -13.45 -1.60 7.85
CA LEU A 22 -12.26 -1.63 7.00
C LEU A 22 -11.08 -0.93 7.68
N ARG A 23 -11.31 0.26 8.23
CA ARG A 23 -10.25 0.98 8.93
C ARG A 23 -9.75 0.21 10.16
N GLY A 24 -10.67 -0.45 10.86
CA GLY A 24 -10.31 -1.31 11.98
C GLY A 24 -9.44 -2.48 11.54
N CYS A 25 -9.76 -3.09 10.40
CA CYS A 25 -8.96 -4.18 9.84
C CYS A 25 -7.55 -3.70 9.52
N VAL A 26 -7.42 -2.54 8.84
CA VAL A 26 -6.12 -1.98 8.48
C VAL A 26 -5.29 -1.70 9.75
N ARG A 27 -5.92 -1.13 10.76
CA ARG A 27 -5.25 -0.83 12.01
C ARG A 27 -4.72 -2.09 12.70
N LEU A 28 -5.53 -3.15 12.71
CA LEU A 28 -5.10 -4.42 13.31
C LEU A 28 -3.98 -5.07 12.51
N LEU A 29 -4.03 -4.96 11.18
CA LEU A 29 -2.96 -5.47 10.32
C LEU A 29 -1.65 -4.72 10.57
N ASP A 30 -1.73 -3.40 10.81
CA ASP A 30 -0.56 -2.59 11.12
C ASP A 30 0.11 -2.97 12.44
N LEU A 31 -0.66 -3.47 13.40
CA LEU A 31 -0.11 -3.91 14.69
C LEU A 31 0.78 -5.14 14.54
N GLY A 32 0.70 -5.84 13.42
CA GLY A 32 1.48 -7.04 13.18
C GLY A 32 0.91 -8.24 13.90
N GLY A 33 1.76 -9.19 14.21
CA GLY A 33 1.35 -10.39 14.95
C GLY A 33 0.97 -11.55 14.06
N GLN A 34 1.02 -11.39 12.74
CA GLN A 34 0.81 -12.51 11.81
C GLN A 34 1.85 -12.49 10.70
N PRO A 35 2.08 -13.63 10.03
CA PRO A 35 3.05 -13.69 8.93
C PRO A 35 2.69 -12.71 7.81
N VAL A 36 3.72 -12.21 7.11
CA VAL A 36 3.53 -11.26 6.01
C VAL A 36 2.61 -11.82 4.93
N GLU A 37 2.72 -13.11 4.63
CA GLU A 37 1.87 -13.76 3.63
C GLU A 37 0.39 -13.65 3.98
N LYS A 38 0.07 -13.83 5.26
CA LYS A 38 -1.30 -13.69 5.75
C LYS A 38 -1.80 -12.26 5.65
N THR A 39 -0.95 -11.31 6.02
CA THR A 39 -1.27 -9.88 5.91
C THR A 39 -1.57 -9.51 4.47
N LEU A 40 -0.71 -9.93 3.54
CA LEU A 40 -0.89 -9.66 2.11
C LEU A 40 -2.13 -10.33 1.54
N GLU A 41 -2.41 -11.55 1.98
CA GLU A 41 -3.62 -12.28 1.58
C GLU A 41 -4.87 -11.50 2.00
N THR A 42 -4.88 -11.00 3.24
CA THR A 42 -5.99 -10.19 3.74
C THR A 42 -6.16 -8.90 2.94
N TYR A 43 -5.06 -8.19 2.66
CA TYR A 43 -5.14 -6.98 1.83
C TYR A 43 -5.65 -7.28 0.42
N ARG A 44 -5.21 -8.39 -0.15
CA ARG A 44 -5.66 -8.79 -1.50
C ARG A 44 -7.16 -9.04 -1.49
N ASP A 45 -7.67 -9.74 -0.48
CA ASP A 45 -9.10 -10.00 -0.32
C ASP A 45 -9.88 -8.67 -0.16
N LEU A 46 -9.42 -7.81 0.73
CA LEU A 46 -10.07 -6.51 0.96
C LEU A 46 -10.06 -5.66 -0.31
N MET A 47 -8.94 -5.63 -1.02
CA MET A 47 -8.83 -4.86 -2.26
C MET A 47 -9.82 -5.35 -3.32
N SER A 48 -10.03 -6.65 -3.41
CA SER A 48 -10.96 -7.23 -4.38
C SER A 48 -12.42 -6.89 -4.08
N ARG A 49 -12.72 -6.50 -2.84
CA ARG A 49 -14.07 -6.17 -2.40
C ARG A 49 -14.35 -4.68 -2.34
N THR A 50 -13.39 -3.83 -2.68
CA THR A 50 -13.55 -2.37 -2.59
C THR A 50 -13.60 -1.75 -3.98
N GLN A 51 -14.49 -0.77 -4.12
CA GLN A 51 -14.60 0.02 -5.35
C GLN A 51 -14.58 1.52 -5.03
N ARG A 52 -14.87 1.90 -3.80
CA ARG A 52 -14.90 3.29 -3.40
C ARG A 52 -13.50 3.83 -3.15
N ALA A 53 -13.27 5.07 -3.57
CA ALA A 53 -11.96 5.71 -3.40
C ALA A 53 -11.54 5.77 -1.92
N ASP A 54 -12.46 6.12 -1.02
CA ASP A 54 -12.14 6.22 0.40
C ASP A 54 -11.64 4.89 0.98
N ASP A 55 -12.28 3.79 0.59
CA ASP A 55 -11.89 2.45 1.02
C ASP A 55 -10.49 2.11 0.50
N ARG A 56 -10.24 2.39 -0.77
CA ARG A 56 -8.94 2.12 -1.40
C ARG A 56 -7.83 2.97 -0.79
N LYS A 57 -8.12 4.22 -0.45
CA LYS A 57 -7.14 5.09 0.23
C LYS A 57 -6.76 4.52 1.59
N ALA A 58 -7.73 4.02 2.35
CA ALA A 58 -7.47 3.39 3.64
C ALA A 58 -6.59 2.15 3.49
N LEU A 59 -6.88 1.31 2.49
CA LEU A 59 -6.06 0.12 2.20
C LEU A 59 -4.65 0.50 1.79
N LEU A 60 -4.50 1.52 0.95
CA LEU A 60 -3.18 1.97 0.51
C LEU A 60 -2.34 2.50 1.67
N SER A 61 -2.96 3.19 2.63
CA SER A 61 -2.21 3.68 3.79
C SER A 61 -1.64 2.52 4.61
N GLY A 62 -2.38 1.42 4.73
CA GLY A 62 -1.90 0.23 5.42
C GLY A 62 -0.86 -0.55 4.62
N LEU A 63 -1.11 -0.72 3.32
CA LEU A 63 -0.17 -1.42 2.43
C LEU A 63 1.20 -0.75 2.41
N GLY A 64 1.25 0.57 2.50
CA GLY A 64 2.51 1.31 2.53
C GLY A 64 3.42 0.91 3.70
N ASN A 65 2.87 0.28 4.73
CA ASN A 65 3.64 -0.16 5.88
C ASN A 65 4.11 -1.62 5.78
N VAL A 66 3.78 -2.31 4.69
CA VAL A 66 4.19 -3.70 4.48
C VAL A 66 5.49 -3.73 3.67
N ALA A 67 6.58 -4.11 4.32
CA ALA A 67 7.92 -4.12 3.70
C ALA A 67 8.14 -5.41 2.91
N ASP A 68 7.44 -5.55 1.79
CA ASP A 68 7.50 -6.74 0.95
C ASP A 68 7.22 -6.37 -0.51
N VAL A 69 7.93 -7.02 -1.42
CA VAL A 69 7.74 -6.81 -2.87
C VAL A 69 6.30 -7.06 -3.29
N ALA A 70 5.63 -8.04 -2.70
CA ALA A 70 4.24 -8.35 -3.04
C ALA A 70 3.30 -7.18 -2.74
N ALA A 71 3.63 -6.33 -1.76
CA ALA A 71 2.85 -5.13 -1.49
C ALA A 71 2.91 -4.15 -2.68
N LEU A 72 4.08 -4.03 -3.33
CA LEU A 72 4.19 -3.21 -4.55
C LEU A 72 3.24 -3.70 -5.63
N LYS A 73 3.11 -5.01 -5.77
CA LYS A 73 2.23 -5.62 -6.79
C LYS A 73 0.77 -5.29 -6.55
N LEU A 74 0.38 -5.10 -5.29
CA LEU A 74 -0.98 -4.73 -4.94
C LEU A 74 -1.25 -3.24 -5.17
N VAL A 75 -0.23 -2.40 -5.04
CA VAL A 75 -0.35 -0.95 -5.21
C VAL A 75 -0.32 -0.55 -6.69
N GLU A 76 0.53 -1.19 -7.49
CA GLU A 76 0.75 -0.82 -8.89
C GLU A 76 -0.53 -0.66 -9.72
N PRO A 77 -1.53 -1.56 -9.62
CA PRO A 77 -2.75 -1.40 -10.41
C PRO A 77 -3.56 -0.15 -10.11
N LEU A 78 -3.33 0.48 -8.95
CA LEU A 78 -4.06 1.68 -8.55
C LEU A 78 -3.39 2.97 -9.00
N LEU A 79 -2.16 2.92 -9.50
CA LEU A 79 -1.45 4.11 -9.97
C LEU A 79 -2.18 4.86 -11.10
N PRO A 80 -2.82 4.19 -12.06
CA PRO A 80 -3.55 4.89 -13.11
C PRO A 80 -4.87 5.52 -12.66
N ASP A 81 -5.37 5.13 -11.48
CA ASP A 81 -6.65 5.64 -10.98
C ASP A 81 -6.44 7.02 -10.36
N ALA A 82 -6.93 8.06 -11.04
CA ALA A 82 -6.74 9.45 -10.62
C ALA A 82 -7.27 9.74 -9.21
N GLU A 83 -8.31 9.02 -8.77
CA GLU A 83 -8.91 9.25 -7.45
C GLU A 83 -8.00 8.81 -6.29
N VAL A 84 -7.14 7.85 -6.52
CA VAL A 84 -6.27 7.29 -5.47
C VAL A 84 -4.79 7.36 -5.83
N GLN A 85 -4.45 8.00 -6.94
CA GLN A 85 -3.09 8.05 -7.45
C GLN A 85 -2.09 8.61 -6.43
N ALA A 86 -2.45 9.68 -5.74
CA ALA A 86 -1.56 10.30 -4.76
C ALA A 86 -1.25 9.32 -3.62
N GLU A 87 -2.26 8.63 -3.13
CA GLU A 87 -2.10 7.64 -2.06
C GLU A 87 -1.31 6.43 -2.54
N ALA A 88 -1.54 6.01 -3.77
CA ALA A 88 -0.80 4.89 -4.35
C ALA A 88 0.69 5.24 -4.49
N GLU A 89 1.00 6.45 -4.90
CA GLU A 89 2.38 6.92 -5.01
C GLU A 89 3.07 6.98 -3.65
N VAL A 90 2.38 7.48 -2.63
CA VAL A 90 2.93 7.50 -1.26
C VAL A 90 3.20 6.09 -0.77
N ALA A 91 2.27 5.16 -0.98
CA ALA A 91 2.46 3.76 -0.60
C ALA A 91 3.67 3.16 -1.30
N MET A 92 3.80 3.40 -2.60
CA MET A 92 4.93 2.90 -3.38
C MET A 92 6.26 3.45 -2.87
N LEU A 93 6.32 4.72 -2.53
CA LEU A 93 7.52 5.33 -1.97
C LEU A 93 7.92 4.67 -0.66
N LYS A 94 6.95 4.48 0.23
CA LYS A 94 7.21 3.84 1.53
C LYS A 94 7.71 2.41 1.38
N ILE A 95 7.06 1.64 0.53
CA ILE A 95 7.45 0.24 0.31
C ILE A 95 8.83 0.18 -0.31
N SER A 96 9.09 1.01 -1.33
CA SER A 96 10.39 1.05 -2.00
C SER A 96 11.52 1.35 -1.02
N ALA A 97 11.31 2.34 -0.15
CA ALA A 97 12.30 2.68 0.86
C ALA A 97 12.51 1.52 1.84
N ALA A 98 11.43 0.86 2.25
CA ALA A 98 11.49 -0.23 3.23
C ALA A 98 12.19 -1.48 2.69
N ILE A 99 12.05 -1.78 1.39
CA ILE A 99 12.65 -2.98 0.78
C ILE A 99 13.98 -2.70 0.08
N SER A 100 14.51 -1.49 0.20
CA SER A 100 15.71 -1.08 -0.55
C SER A 100 16.94 -1.94 -0.25
N LYS A 101 17.03 -2.51 0.94
CA LYS A 101 18.14 -3.39 1.31
C LYS A 101 17.88 -4.86 0.99
N SER A 102 16.64 -5.29 1.15
CA SER A 102 16.27 -6.70 0.93
C SER A 102 15.96 -7.02 -0.53
N ALA A 103 15.43 -6.04 -1.27
CA ALA A 103 15.08 -6.22 -2.68
C ALA A 103 15.43 -4.95 -3.47
N PRO A 104 16.74 -4.62 -3.59
CA PRO A 104 17.16 -3.37 -4.22
C PRO A 104 16.74 -3.22 -5.67
N ALA A 105 16.69 -4.32 -6.43
CA ALA A 105 16.25 -4.25 -7.83
C ALA A 105 14.80 -3.84 -7.96
N ASP A 106 13.93 -4.41 -7.13
CA ASP A 106 12.50 -4.08 -7.14
C ASP A 106 12.27 -2.67 -6.62
N ALA A 107 12.99 -2.28 -5.56
CA ALA A 107 12.91 -0.92 -5.02
C ALA A 107 13.34 0.11 -6.06
N LYS A 108 14.44 -0.18 -6.76
CA LYS A 108 14.95 0.69 -7.82
C LYS A 108 13.95 0.84 -8.96
N ALA A 109 13.35 -0.25 -9.40
CA ALA A 109 12.36 -0.22 -10.47
C ALA A 109 11.16 0.63 -10.09
N ALA A 110 10.64 0.45 -8.87
CA ALA A 110 9.49 1.21 -8.38
C ALA A 110 9.81 2.70 -8.26
N ALA A 111 10.95 3.05 -7.67
CA ALA A 111 11.35 4.43 -7.50
C ALA A 111 11.60 5.11 -8.85
N THR A 112 12.23 4.40 -9.80
CA THR A 112 12.46 4.92 -11.14
C THR A 112 11.14 5.21 -11.84
N ARG A 113 10.17 4.32 -11.72
CA ARG A 113 8.85 4.52 -12.30
C ARG A 113 8.20 5.80 -11.77
N LEU A 114 8.26 6.02 -10.45
CA LEU A 114 7.68 7.21 -9.84
C LEU A 114 8.42 8.48 -10.26
N GLN A 115 9.74 8.40 -10.37
CA GLN A 115 10.54 9.55 -10.80
C GLN A 115 10.18 9.99 -12.22
N VAL A 116 9.90 9.03 -13.09
CA VAL A 116 9.59 9.29 -14.49
C VAL A 116 8.12 9.65 -14.70
N GLU A 117 7.21 8.95 -14.03
CA GLU A 117 5.77 9.04 -14.34
C GLU A 117 4.96 9.95 -13.43
N SER A 118 5.43 10.24 -12.22
CA SER A 118 4.66 11.06 -11.29
C SER A 118 4.59 12.51 -11.75
N LYS A 119 3.42 13.10 -11.61
CA LYS A 119 3.22 14.54 -11.89
C LYS A 119 3.51 15.40 -10.66
N ASN A 120 3.70 14.77 -9.51
CA ASN A 120 3.96 15.46 -8.25
C ASN A 120 5.45 15.60 -8.04
N GLN A 121 5.94 16.85 -7.97
CA GLN A 121 7.37 17.12 -7.81
C GLN A 121 7.92 16.54 -6.51
N ALA A 122 7.17 16.64 -5.41
CA ALA A 122 7.62 16.06 -4.13
C ALA A 122 7.81 14.55 -4.23
N THR A 123 6.91 13.85 -4.94
CA THR A 123 7.05 12.42 -5.17
C THR A 123 8.29 12.11 -5.99
N ARG A 124 8.53 12.87 -7.06
CA ARG A 124 9.73 12.67 -7.90
C ARG A 124 11.01 12.88 -7.09
N ASP A 125 11.03 13.92 -6.25
CA ASP A 125 12.20 14.22 -5.42
C ASP A 125 12.47 13.11 -4.40
N ARG A 126 11.43 12.59 -3.77
CA ARG A 126 11.56 11.48 -2.82
C ARG A 126 12.02 10.20 -3.52
N ALA A 127 11.50 9.94 -4.70
CA ALA A 127 11.93 8.78 -5.49
C ALA A 127 13.41 8.91 -5.86
N ALA A 128 13.86 10.10 -6.25
CA ALA A 128 15.27 10.35 -6.55
C ALA A 128 16.15 10.10 -5.34
N LYS A 129 15.70 10.48 -4.15
CA LYS A 129 16.43 10.23 -2.90
C LYS A 129 16.54 8.74 -2.61
N ILE A 130 15.45 8.00 -2.81
CA ILE A 130 15.47 6.54 -2.63
C ILE A 130 16.50 5.91 -3.57
N LEU A 131 16.51 6.34 -4.83
CA LEU A 131 17.48 5.83 -5.81
C LEU A 131 18.92 6.13 -5.39
N ALA A 132 19.18 7.34 -4.91
CA ALA A 132 20.50 7.72 -4.44
C ALA A 132 20.93 6.88 -3.23
N ASP A 133 20.00 6.64 -2.31
CA ASP A 133 20.26 5.83 -1.11
C ASP A 133 20.57 4.37 -1.48
N ILE A 134 19.88 3.82 -2.47
CA ILE A 134 20.12 2.46 -2.96
C ILE A 134 21.54 2.36 -3.53
N GLU A 135 21.96 3.35 -4.33
CA GLU A 135 23.31 3.36 -4.89
C GLU A 135 24.40 3.42 -3.82
N LYS A 136 24.18 4.25 -2.79
CA LYS A 136 25.15 4.42 -1.71
C LYS A 136 25.17 3.23 -0.76
N GLY A 137 23.98 2.68 -0.46
CA GLY A 137 23.84 1.62 0.51
C GLY A 137 24.33 0.26 0.04
N ARG A 138 24.24 0.05 -1.26
CA ARG A 138 24.72 -1.21 -1.87
C ARG A 138 24.37 -2.47 -1.14
#